data_15908361c9b8f226f3b11571c40ec6a5
#
_entry.id   15908361c9b8f226f3b11571c40ec6a5
#
_cell.length_a   1.000
_cell.length_b   1.000
_cell.length_c   1.000
_cell.angle_alpha   90.00
_cell.angle_beta   90.00
_cell.angle_gamma   90.00
#
_symmetry.space_group_name_H-M   'P 1'
#
loop_
_entity.id
_entity.type
_entity.pdbx_description
1 polymer ?
#
loop_
_entity_poly.entity_id
_entity_poly.type
_entity_poly.pdbx_seq_one_letter_code
_entity_poly.pdbx_strand_id
1 'polypeptide(L)'
;MTEGPPTSADGRTLSRKGAATRRRLIDAAESCFAELGYHDASVVKITEAAGVAQGTFYLYFSSKKDVFDELVRDLNSRVRHAMKEASSEGRTRLEAELLGFAAYFRFTSEHNALYRIIRQAEFVSPEMLRYHYDKLSEGYVEALREAVAAGEVAEMDPEVTAWALMGMGELLGMRWVLCNGRNELPKAVTRELERIIRGVLETER
;
A
#
# COMPACT_ATOMS: atom_id res chain seq x y z
N MET A 1 -8.09 -12.68 -4.24
CA MET A 1 -7.40 -13.62 -5.17
C MET A 1 -6.01 -13.82 -4.60
N THR A 2 -5.67 -15.03 -4.22
CA THR A 2 -4.31 -15.39 -3.80
C THR A 2 -3.41 -15.27 -5.02
N GLU A 3 -2.40 -14.39 -4.94
CA GLU A 3 -1.34 -14.37 -5.95
C GLU A 3 -0.76 -15.79 -6.08
N GLY A 4 -0.52 -16.22 -7.31
CA GLY A 4 0.06 -17.53 -7.59
C GLY A 4 1.44 -17.72 -6.94
N PRO A 5 1.98 -18.94 -6.93
CA PRO A 5 3.29 -19.20 -6.33
C PRO A 5 4.35 -18.32 -7.01
N PRO A 6 5.34 -17.80 -6.25
CA PRO A 6 6.38 -16.94 -6.79
C PRO A 6 7.18 -17.64 -7.88
N THR A 7 7.48 -16.90 -8.96
CA THR A 7 8.19 -17.40 -10.14
C THR A 7 9.56 -16.75 -10.30
N SER A 8 10.45 -17.43 -11.02
CA SER A 8 11.71 -16.89 -11.53
C SER A 8 11.48 -15.97 -12.73
N ALA A 9 12.52 -15.26 -13.18
CA ALA A 9 12.44 -14.37 -14.34
C ALA A 9 11.99 -15.09 -15.63
N ASP A 10 12.22 -16.39 -15.75
CA ASP A 10 11.78 -17.23 -16.88
C ASP A 10 10.41 -17.92 -16.64
N GLY A 11 9.67 -17.51 -15.60
CA GLY A 11 8.31 -17.97 -15.31
C GLY A 11 8.20 -19.32 -14.58
N ARG A 12 9.30 -19.94 -14.15
CA ARG A 12 9.27 -21.22 -13.43
C ARG A 12 8.89 -21.01 -11.97
N THR A 13 8.06 -21.88 -11.43
CA THR A 13 7.74 -21.91 -9.99
C THR A 13 9.00 -22.10 -9.16
N LEU A 14 9.20 -21.25 -8.16
CA LEU A 14 10.37 -21.28 -7.30
C LEU A 14 10.27 -22.37 -6.24
N SER A 15 11.41 -23.00 -5.93
CA SER A 15 11.56 -23.80 -4.71
C SER A 15 11.44 -22.92 -3.46
N ARG A 16 11.22 -23.50 -2.28
CA ARG A 16 11.19 -22.77 -1.00
C ARG A 16 12.44 -21.88 -0.80
N LYS A 17 13.62 -22.38 -1.14
CA LYS A 17 14.89 -21.64 -1.06
C LYS A 17 14.91 -20.48 -2.07
N GLY A 18 14.43 -20.70 -3.30
CA GLY A 18 14.32 -19.66 -4.32
C GLY A 18 13.35 -18.54 -3.91
N ALA A 19 12.18 -18.90 -3.40
CA ALA A 19 11.21 -17.93 -2.89
C ALA A 19 11.79 -17.08 -1.74
N ALA A 20 12.52 -17.69 -0.80
CA ALA A 20 13.20 -16.95 0.26
C ALA A 20 14.27 -15.98 -0.27
N THR A 21 15.03 -16.40 -1.31
CA THR A 21 16.02 -15.51 -1.94
C THR A 21 15.35 -14.35 -2.69
N ARG A 22 14.27 -14.62 -3.42
CA ARG A 22 13.48 -13.60 -4.10
C ARG A 22 12.91 -12.57 -3.09
N ARG A 23 12.40 -13.04 -1.94
CA ARG A 23 11.91 -12.15 -0.87
C ARG A 23 13.02 -11.24 -0.34
N ARG A 24 14.22 -11.78 -0.05
CA ARG A 24 15.36 -10.96 0.39
C ARG A 24 15.74 -9.89 -0.63
N LEU A 25 15.66 -10.17 -1.92
CA LEU A 25 15.91 -9.18 -2.97
C LEU A 25 14.86 -8.07 -2.98
N ILE A 26 13.57 -8.39 -2.77
CA ILE A 26 12.49 -7.40 -2.66
C ILE A 26 12.69 -6.53 -1.41
N ASP A 27 13.01 -7.12 -0.25
CA ASP A 27 13.25 -6.39 1.00
C ASP A 27 14.47 -5.45 0.88
N ALA A 28 15.55 -5.92 0.25
CA ALA A 28 16.72 -5.11 -0.04
C ALA A 28 16.41 -3.97 -1.03
N ALA A 29 15.59 -4.23 -2.05
CA ALA A 29 15.15 -3.22 -2.99
C ALA A 29 14.27 -2.16 -2.32
N GLU A 30 13.36 -2.56 -1.40
CA GLU A 30 12.56 -1.64 -0.58
C GLU A 30 13.47 -0.64 0.15
N SER A 31 14.47 -1.13 0.89
CA SER A 31 15.41 -0.29 1.61
C SER A 31 16.21 0.62 0.67
N CYS A 32 16.78 0.07 -0.40
CA CYS A 32 17.58 0.83 -1.36
C CYS A 32 16.77 1.95 -2.04
N PHE A 33 15.55 1.66 -2.49
CA PHE A 33 14.72 2.68 -3.15
C PHE A 33 14.18 3.72 -2.16
N ALA A 34 13.89 3.34 -0.93
CA ALA A 34 13.46 4.27 0.11
C ALA A 34 14.55 5.24 0.53
N GLU A 35 15.80 4.78 0.64
CA GLU A 35 16.93 5.58 1.11
C GLU A 35 17.57 6.42 0.01
N LEU A 36 17.81 5.80 -1.15
CA LEU A 36 18.60 6.40 -2.23
C LEU A 36 17.71 6.97 -3.35
N GLY A 37 16.46 6.55 -3.45
CA GLY A 37 15.61 6.78 -4.61
C GLY A 37 15.93 5.80 -5.75
N TYR A 38 15.01 5.72 -6.72
CA TYR A 38 15.15 4.79 -7.84
C TYR A 38 16.41 5.04 -8.68
N HIS A 39 16.74 6.30 -8.97
CA HIS A 39 17.85 6.62 -9.88
C HIS A 39 19.21 6.21 -9.31
N ASP A 40 19.46 6.50 -8.04
CA ASP A 40 20.75 6.26 -7.37
C ASP A 40 20.87 4.82 -6.82
N ALA A 41 19.77 4.09 -6.71
CA ALA A 41 19.78 2.66 -6.44
C ALA A 41 20.29 1.90 -7.67
N SER A 42 21.05 0.83 -7.42
CA SER A 42 21.55 -0.06 -8.48
C SER A 42 21.34 -1.53 -8.12
N VAL A 43 21.35 -2.40 -9.14
CA VAL A 43 21.28 -3.85 -8.94
C VAL A 43 22.42 -4.32 -8.03
N VAL A 44 23.61 -3.72 -8.14
CA VAL A 44 24.76 -4.03 -7.29
C VAL A 44 24.42 -3.74 -5.82
N LYS A 45 23.95 -2.54 -5.50
CA LYS A 45 23.58 -2.15 -4.13
C LYS A 45 22.47 -3.06 -3.56
N ILE A 46 21.46 -3.39 -4.38
CA ILE A 46 20.38 -4.29 -3.97
C ILE A 46 20.94 -5.70 -3.65
N THR A 47 21.83 -6.23 -4.49
CA THR A 47 22.39 -7.58 -4.27
C THR A 47 23.37 -7.62 -3.10
N GLU A 48 24.14 -6.56 -2.88
CA GLU A 48 24.99 -6.39 -1.69
C GLU A 48 24.14 -6.38 -0.42
N ALA A 49 23.07 -5.57 -0.38
CA ALA A 49 22.14 -5.50 0.75
C ALA A 49 21.41 -6.85 0.98
N ALA A 50 21.06 -7.56 -0.09
CA ALA A 50 20.44 -8.87 -0.01
C ALA A 50 21.43 -10.01 0.35
N GLY A 51 22.75 -9.76 0.35
CA GLY A 51 23.77 -10.78 0.60
C GLY A 51 23.80 -11.88 -0.46
N VAL A 52 23.65 -11.53 -1.73
CA VAL A 52 23.68 -12.46 -2.88
C VAL A 52 24.60 -11.96 -4.00
N ALA A 53 25.08 -12.86 -4.84
CA ALA A 53 25.83 -12.48 -6.02
C ALA A 53 24.94 -11.77 -7.05
N GLN A 54 25.49 -10.81 -7.80
CA GLN A 54 24.75 -10.05 -8.82
C GLN A 54 24.07 -10.94 -9.87
N GLY A 55 24.71 -12.04 -10.30
CA GLY A 55 24.10 -13.01 -11.20
C GLY A 55 22.85 -13.67 -10.64
N THR A 56 22.73 -13.76 -9.30
CA THR A 56 21.55 -14.32 -8.64
C THR A 56 20.32 -13.42 -8.81
N PHE A 57 20.50 -12.09 -8.90
CA PHE A 57 19.40 -11.15 -9.15
C PHE A 57 18.67 -11.48 -10.45
N TYR A 58 19.43 -11.72 -11.52
CA TYR A 58 18.87 -11.95 -12.86
C TYR A 58 18.17 -13.32 -13.01
N LEU A 59 18.26 -14.20 -12.01
CA LEU A 59 17.43 -15.41 -11.93
C LEU A 59 15.97 -15.07 -11.53
N TYR A 60 15.75 -13.93 -10.87
CA TYR A 60 14.45 -13.54 -10.29
C TYR A 60 13.85 -12.32 -10.97
N PHE A 61 14.65 -11.37 -11.41
CA PHE A 61 14.21 -10.10 -12.01
C PHE A 61 15.04 -9.77 -13.24
N SER A 62 14.36 -9.38 -14.30
CA SER A 62 15.00 -9.05 -15.60
C SER A 62 15.74 -7.70 -15.58
N SER A 63 15.31 -6.78 -14.66
CA SER A 63 15.84 -5.42 -14.58
C SER A 63 15.56 -4.78 -13.21
N LYS A 64 16.20 -3.62 -12.97
CA LYS A 64 15.90 -2.78 -11.80
C LYS A 64 14.43 -2.32 -11.78
N LYS A 65 13.86 -2.04 -12.97
CA LYS A 65 12.45 -1.69 -13.10
C LYS A 65 11.54 -2.85 -12.72
N ASP A 66 11.88 -4.07 -13.11
CA ASP A 66 11.09 -5.27 -12.81
C ASP A 66 10.95 -5.51 -11.29
N VAL A 67 12.06 -5.41 -10.54
CA VAL A 67 12.00 -5.51 -9.07
C VAL A 67 11.27 -4.31 -8.44
N PHE A 68 11.32 -3.12 -9.04
CA PHE A 68 10.56 -1.97 -8.57
C PHE A 68 9.06 -2.17 -8.76
N ASP A 69 8.63 -2.64 -9.93
CA ASP A 69 7.23 -2.94 -10.22
C ASP A 69 6.68 -4.02 -9.30
N GLU A 70 7.48 -5.06 -9.03
CA GLU A 70 7.12 -6.11 -8.10
C GLU A 70 7.01 -5.59 -6.66
N LEU A 71 7.91 -4.70 -6.24
CA LEU A 71 7.85 -4.08 -4.93
C LEU A 71 6.59 -3.23 -4.76
N VAL A 72 6.16 -2.49 -5.79
CA VAL A 72 4.88 -1.75 -5.75
C VAL A 72 3.70 -2.72 -5.55
N ARG A 73 3.69 -3.87 -6.24
CA ARG A 73 2.65 -4.88 -6.06
C ARG A 73 2.66 -5.46 -4.64
N ASP A 74 3.83 -5.82 -4.13
CA ASP A 74 4.00 -6.37 -2.78
C ASP A 74 3.50 -5.40 -1.71
N LEU A 75 3.94 -4.15 -1.74
CA LEU A 75 3.51 -3.11 -0.80
C LEU A 75 2.00 -2.83 -0.89
N ASN A 76 1.47 -2.76 -2.12
CA ASN A 76 0.04 -2.61 -2.34
C ASN A 76 -0.77 -3.76 -1.75
N SER A 77 -0.34 -5.00 -2.00
CA SER A 77 -1.00 -6.20 -1.46
C SER A 77 -1.00 -6.19 0.07
N ARG A 78 0.14 -5.87 0.68
CA ARG A 78 0.31 -5.86 2.15
C ARG A 78 -0.53 -4.78 2.82
N VAL A 79 -0.53 -3.54 2.30
CA VAL A 79 -1.33 -2.46 2.88
C VAL A 79 -2.83 -2.73 2.75
N ARG A 80 -3.29 -3.23 1.61
CA ARG A 80 -4.70 -3.62 1.42
C ARG A 80 -5.12 -4.75 2.36
N HIS A 81 -4.24 -5.74 2.56
CA HIS A 81 -4.51 -6.83 3.50
C HIS A 81 -4.66 -6.31 4.92
N ALA A 82 -3.72 -5.49 5.40
CA ALA A 82 -3.76 -4.89 6.73
C ALA A 82 -5.02 -4.03 6.95
N MET A 83 -5.41 -3.21 5.96
CA MET A 83 -6.63 -2.41 6.03
C MET A 83 -7.89 -3.30 6.06
N LYS A 84 -7.98 -4.30 5.18
CA LYS A 84 -9.12 -5.21 5.09
C LYS A 84 -9.31 -6.01 6.38
N GLU A 85 -8.23 -6.55 6.93
CA GLU A 85 -8.25 -7.30 8.18
C GLU A 85 -8.80 -6.42 9.32
N ALA A 86 -8.25 -5.22 9.50
CA ALA A 86 -8.71 -4.29 10.53
C ALA A 86 -10.17 -3.84 10.30
N SER A 87 -10.55 -3.48 9.07
CA SER A 87 -11.92 -3.06 8.75
C SER A 87 -12.97 -4.15 9.01
N SER A 88 -12.58 -5.41 8.89
CA SER A 88 -13.50 -6.54 9.13
C SER A 88 -13.92 -6.70 10.59
N GLU A 89 -13.23 -6.06 11.53
CA GLU A 89 -13.58 -6.04 12.96
C GLU A 89 -14.64 -4.99 13.30
N GLY A 90 -14.91 -4.04 12.37
CA GLY A 90 -15.92 -3.00 12.56
C GLY A 90 -17.34 -3.55 12.48
N ARG A 91 -18.20 -3.15 13.43
CA ARG A 91 -19.62 -3.55 13.50
C ARG A 91 -20.53 -2.63 12.71
N THR A 92 -20.06 -1.44 12.36
CA THR A 92 -20.73 -0.44 11.53
C THR A 92 -19.78 0.01 10.43
N ARG A 93 -20.30 0.59 9.35
CA ARG A 93 -19.46 1.15 8.28
C ARG A 93 -18.48 2.19 8.83
N LEU A 94 -18.93 3.06 9.71
CA LEU A 94 -18.06 4.06 10.35
C LEU A 94 -16.91 3.41 11.16
N GLU A 95 -17.21 2.41 11.98
CA GLU A 95 -16.17 1.68 12.73
C GLU A 95 -15.16 1.02 11.77
N ALA A 96 -15.64 0.37 10.72
CA ALA A 96 -14.79 -0.26 9.70
C ALA A 96 -13.87 0.75 9.01
N GLU A 97 -14.37 1.96 8.67
CA GLU A 97 -13.57 3.03 8.11
C GLU A 97 -12.46 3.49 9.07
N LEU A 98 -12.81 3.77 10.31
CA LEU A 98 -11.85 4.24 11.30
C LEU A 98 -10.74 3.20 11.59
N LEU A 99 -11.11 1.92 11.65
CA LEU A 99 -10.16 0.82 11.80
C LEU A 99 -9.25 0.68 10.56
N GLY A 100 -9.81 0.81 9.36
CA GLY A 100 -9.06 0.81 8.11
C GLY A 100 -8.04 1.95 8.04
N PHE A 101 -8.44 3.17 8.38
CA PHE A 101 -7.53 4.31 8.46
C PHE A 101 -6.43 4.11 9.52
N ALA A 102 -6.77 3.61 10.70
CA ALA A 102 -5.78 3.32 11.75
C ALA A 102 -4.76 2.28 11.27
N ALA A 103 -5.21 1.24 10.58
CA ALA A 103 -4.34 0.22 9.99
C ALA A 103 -3.44 0.80 8.88
N TYR A 104 -3.97 1.66 8.02
CA TYR A 104 -3.21 2.36 7.00
C TYR A 104 -2.09 3.22 7.59
N PHE A 105 -2.39 4.04 8.61
CA PHE A 105 -1.38 4.88 9.26
C PHE A 105 -0.32 4.06 10.00
N ARG A 106 -0.71 2.99 10.67
CA ARG A 106 0.24 2.06 11.31
C ARG A 106 1.14 1.41 10.26
N PHE A 107 0.56 0.85 9.20
CA PHE A 107 1.32 0.23 8.12
C PHE A 107 2.33 1.21 7.51
N THR A 108 1.91 2.43 7.19
CA THR A 108 2.77 3.44 6.57
C THR A 108 3.84 3.97 7.52
N SER A 109 3.64 3.91 8.83
CA SER A 109 4.66 4.24 9.82
C SER A 109 5.74 3.16 9.93
N GLU A 110 5.34 1.89 9.87
CA GLU A 110 6.23 0.73 9.88
C GLU A 110 6.95 0.54 8.54
N HIS A 111 6.28 0.92 7.45
CA HIS A 111 6.75 0.83 6.06
C HIS A 111 6.75 2.20 5.39
N ASN A 112 7.51 3.16 5.94
CA ASN A 112 7.58 4.52 5.41
C ASN A 112 8.12 4.60 3.97
N ALA A 113 8.73 3.52 3.50
CA ALA A 113 9.13 3.30 2.11
C ALA A 113 7.94 3.40 1.15
N LEU A 114 6.72 2.98 1.57
CA LEU A 114 5.52 2.98 0.71
C LEU A 114 5.29 4.35 0.07
N TYR A 115 5.24 5.41 0.86
CA TYR A 115 5.03 6.77 0.31
C TYR A 115 6.10 7.18 -0.68
N ARG A 116 7.38 6.89 -0.37
CA ARG A 116 8.50 7.25 -1.24
C ARG A 116 8.48 6.47 -2.54
N ILE A 117 8.15 5.19 -2.49
CA ILE A 117 8.11 4.29 -3.65
C ILE A 117 6.94 4.63 -4.55
N ILE A 118 5.73 4.83 -4.00
CA ILE A 118 4.54 5.19 -4.81
C ILE A 118 4.74 6.54 -5.51
N ARG A 119 5.33 7.53 -4.85
CA ARG A 119 5.64 8.82 -5.49
C ARG A 119 6.70 8.71 -6.58
N GLN A 120 7.65 7.79 -6.48
CA GLN A 120 8.61 7.53 -7.54
C GLN A 120 7.97 6.80 -8.72
N ALA A 121 6.92 6.00 -8.47
CA ALA A 121 6.20 5.28 -9.51
C ALA A 121 5.58 6.22 -10.56
N GLU A 122 5.25 7.46 -10.21
CA GLU A 122 4.78 8.46 -11.17
C GLU A 122 5.74 8.64 -12.37
N PHE A 123 7.04 8.62 -12.11
CA PHE A 123 8.07 8.85 -13.11
C PHE A 123 8.75 7.57 -13.61
N VAL A 124 8.81 6.53 -12.78
CA VAL A 124 9.52 5.27 -13.07
C VAL A 124 8.61 4.27 -13.77
N SER A 125 7.35 4.18 -13.35
CA SER A 125 6.39 3.18 -13.77
C SER A 125 4.96 3.70 -13.59
N PRO A 126 4.48 4.63 -14.45
CA PRO A 126 3.14 5.21 -14.33
C PRO A 126 2.01 4.18 -14.32
N GLU A 127 2.23 3.03 -14.98
CA GLU A 127 1.31 1.90 -14.94
C GLU A 127 1.20 1.29 -13.53
N MET A 128 2.28 1.27 -12.74
CA MET A 128 2.25 0.78 -11.36
C MET A 128 1.64 1.81 -10.41
N LEU A 129 1.76 3.10 -10.67
CA LEU A 129 1.02 4.11 -9.94
C LEU A 129 -0.49 3.91 -10.11
N ARG A 130 -0.97 3.76 -11.37
CA ARG A 130 -2.39 3.44 -11.63
C ARG A 130 -2.81 2.15 -10.95
N TYR A 131 -2.04 1.08 -11.14
CA TYR A 131 -2.29 -0.20 -10.49
C TYR A 131 -2.47 -0.05 -8.97
N HIS A 132 -1.60 0.73 -8.31
CA HIS A 132 -1.68 0.95 -6.87
C HIS A 132 -3.01 1.56 -6.44
N TYR A 133 -3.41 2.66 -7.08
CA TYR A 133 -4.66 3.34 -6.70
C TYR A 133 -5.90 2.57 -7.14
N ASP A 134 -5.91 1.99 -8.33
CA ASP A 134 -7.03 1.18 -8.82
C ASP A 134 -7.28 -0.01 -7.87
N LYS A 135 -6.21 -0.73 -7.50
CA LYS A 135 -6.33 -1.87 -6.57
C LYS A 135 -6.72 -1.47 -5.16
N LEU A 136 -6.32 -0.29 -4.70
CA LEU A 136 -6.73 0.21 -3.39
C LEU A 136 -8.21 0.62 -3.41
N SER A 137 -8.67 1.26 -4.48
CA SER A 137 -10.05 1.73 -4.61
C SER A 137 -11.07 0.61 -4.86
N GLU A 138 -10.72 -0.47 -5.60
CA GLU A 138 -11.65 -1.56 -5.95
C GLU A 138 -12.43 -2.09 -4.74
N GLY A 139 -11.74 -2.51 -3.69
CA GLY A 139 -12.39 -3.05 -2.49
C GLY A 139 -13.11 -1.98 -1.67
N TYR A 140 -12.67 -0.75 -1.75
CA TYR A 140 -13.25 0.37 -1.03
C TYR A 140 -14.59 0.79 -1.64
N VAL A 141 -14.62 0.95 -2.97
CA VAL A 141 -15.83 1.27 -3.74
C VAL A 141 -16.91 0.21 -3.51
N GLU A 142 -16.52 -1.08 -3.55
CA GLU A 142 -17.48 -2.17 -3.34
C GLU A 142 -18.09 -2.12 -1.94
N ALA A 143 -17.26 -1.93 -0.92
CA ALA A 143 -17.73 -1.85 0.47
C ALA A 143 -18.65 -0.62 0.72
N LEU A 144 -18.37 0.52 0.09
CA LEU A 144 -19.26 1.68 0.16
C LEU A 144 -20.57 1.44 -0.60
N ARG A 145 -20.51 0.80 -1.77
CA ARG A 145 -21.71 0.44 -2.55
C ARG A 145 -22.64 -0.49 -1.76
N GLU A 146 -22.08 -1.51 -1.10
CA GLU A 146 -22.84 -2.41 -0.23
C GLU A 146 -23.49 -1.65 0.94
N ALA A 147 -22.75 -0.74 1.59
CA ALA A 147 -23.25 0.05 2.71
C ALA A 147 -24.37 1.04 2.30
N VAL A 148 -24.27 1.68 1.12
CA VAL A 148 -25.34 2.51 0.55
C VAL A 148 -26.58 1.65 0.26
N ALA A 149 -26.40 0.49 -0.39
CA ALA A 149 -27.51 -0.40 -0.73
C ALA A 149 -28.22 -0.96 0.51
N ALA A 150 -27.49 -1.16 1.61
CA ALA A 150 -28.02 -1.59 2.90
C ALA A 150 -28.67 -0.44 3.72
N GLY A 151 -28.53 0.80 3.28
CA GLY A 151 -29.00 1.98 4.04
C GLY A 151 -28.20 2.27 5.31
N GLU A 152 -26.99 1.75 5.41
CA GLU A 152 -26.09 1.96 6.56
C GLU A 152 -25.44 3.33 6.55
N VAL A 153 -25.32 3.93 5.38
CA VAL A 153 -24.72 5.24 5.14
C VAL A 153 -25.61 6.10 4.26
N ALA A 154 -25.30 7.41 4.20
CA ALA A 154 -25.98 8.36 3.31
C ALA A 154 -25.85 7.93 1.83
N GLU A 155 -26.83 8.30 1.02
CA GLU A 155 -26.74 8.14 -0.43
C GLU A 155 -25.58 8.99 -0.96
N MET A 156 -24.66 8.37 -1.67
CA MET A 156 -23.45 9.02 -2.19
C MET A 156 -22.97 8.27 -3.46
N ASP A 157 -22.08 8.92 -4.22
CA ASP A 157 -21.31 8.23 -5.25
C ASP A 157 -20.16 7.44 -4.57
N PRO A 158 -20.17 6.07 -4.59
CA PRO A 158 -19.16 5.28 -3.91
C PRO A 158 -17.75 5.46 -4.48
N GLU A 159 -17.61 5.72 -5.78
CA GLU A 159 -16.32 5.91 -6.42
C GLU A 159 -15.70 7.25 -6.02
N VAL A 160 -16.44 8.33 -6.15
CA VAL A 160 -15.98 9.68 -5.75
C VAL A 160 -15.63 9.70 -4.26
N THR A 161 -16.48 9.11 -3.43
CA THR A 161 -16.28 9.06 -1.98
C THR A 161 -15.05 8.25 -1.60
N ALA A 162 -14.85 7.06 -2.20
CA ALA A 162 -13.66 6.25 -1.97
C ALA A 162 -12.37 7.02 -2.30
N TRP A 163 -12.32 7.68 -3.46
CA TRP A 163 -11.16 8.49 -3.85
C TRP A 163 -10.93 9.69 -2.93
N ALA A 164 -11.97 10.36 -2.48
CA ALA A 164 -11.87 11.46 -1.53
C ALA A 164 -11.29 11.00 -0.18
N LEU A 165 -11.81 9.89 0.36
CA LEU A 165 -11.34 9.30 1.61
C LEU A 165 -9.88 8.79 1.48
N MET A 166 -9.53 8.14 0.37
CA MET A 166 -8.15 7.71 0.08
C MET A 166 -7.19 8.92 0.04
N GLY A 167 -7.55 9.99 -0.66
CA GLY A 167 -6.75 11.22 -0.72
C GLY A 167 -6.57 11.86 0.65
N MET A 168 -7.61 11.87 1.47
CA MET A 168 -7.54 12.32 2.87
C MET A 168 -6.54 11.48 3.67
N GLY A 169 -6.63 10.16 3.59
CA GLY A 169 -5.69 9.24 4.25
C GLY A 169 -4.25 9.48 3.81
N GLU A 170 -4.01 9.58 2.51
CA GLU A 170 -2.68 9.80 1.96
C GLU A 170 -2.06 11.12 2.44
N LEU A 171 -2.77 12.24 2.33
CA LEU A 171 -2.24 13.55 2.71
C LEU A 171 -2.06 13.71 4.22
N LEU A 172 -2.97 13.17 5.02
CA LEU A 172 -2.83 13.17 6.49
C LEU A 172 -1.64 12.29 6.90
N GLY A 173 -1.52 11.09 6.32
CA GLY A 173 -0.38 10.21 6.55
C GLY A 173 0.94 10.84 6.13
N MET A 174 1.00 11.47 4.96
CA MET A 174 2.17 12.20 4.52
C MET A 174 2.56 13.30 5.52
N ARG A 175 1.60 14.09 5.97
CA ARG A 175 1.86 15.23 6.87
C ARG A 175 2.32 14.80 8.26
N TRP A 176 1.67 13.81 8.88
CA TRP A 176 1.92 13.48 10.28
C TRP A 176 2.76 12.22 10.49
N VAL A 177 2.73 11.26 9.58
CA VAL A 177 3.58 10.06 9.64
C VAL A 177 4.91 10.32 8.95
N LEU A 178 4.89 10.55 7.63
CA LEU A 178 6.13 10.67 6.85
C LEU A 178 6.95 11.92 7.23
N CYS A 179 6.35 13.13 7.16
CA CYS A 179 7.10 14.38 7.34
C CYS A 179 7.50 14.63 8.80
N ASN A 180 6.73 14.14 9.77
CA ASN A 180 7.00 14.34 11.19
C ASN A 180 7.62 13.12 11.89
N GLY A 181 7.85 12.01 11.17
CA GLY A 181 8.44 10.78 11.70
C GLY A 181 7.64 10.18 12.87
N ARG A 182 6.31 10.30 12.85
CA ARG A 182 5.45 9.76 13.89
C ARG A 182 4.96 8.38 13.51
N ASN A 183 4.81 7.52 14.52
CA ASN A 183 4.23 6.18 14.31
C ASN A 183 2.69 6.20 14.31
N GLU A 184 2.08 7.28 14.78
CA GLU A 184 0.63 7.44 14.90
C GLU A 184 0.22 8.89 14.61
N LEU A 185 -1.04 9.07 14.21
CA LEU A 185 -1.62 10.40 14.16
C LEU A 185 -1.79 10.98 15.57
N PRO A 186 -1.59 12.30 15.76
CA PRO A 186 -1.96 12.96 17.02
C PRO A 186 -3.46 12.74 17.33
N LYS A 187 -3.80 12.51 18.57
CA LYS A 187 -5.20 12.29 19.01
C LYS A 187 -6.17 13.37 18.54
N ALA A 188 -5.72 14.62 18.45
CA ALA A 188 -6.54 15.72 17.94
C ALA A 188 -6.86 15.55 16.44
N VAL A 189 -5.89 15.08 15.66
CA VAL A 189 -6.06 14.81 14.22
C VAL A 189 -6.97 13.61 14.01
N THR A 190 -6.80 12.55 14.81
CA THR A 190 -7.67 11.36 14.75
C THR A 190 -9.13 11.72 15.02
N ARG A 191 -9.38 12.53 16.07
CA ARG A 191 -10.74 13.00 16.39
C ARG A 191 -11.36 13.85 15.28
N GLU A 192 -10.57 14.71 14.66
CA GLU A 192 -11.06 15.53 13.55
C GLU A 192 -11.31 14.69 12.29
N LEU A 193 -10.43 13.72 12.01
CA LEU A 193 -10.64 12.75 10.94
C LEU A 193 -11.94 11.96 11.15
N GLU A 194 -12.18 11.45 12.36
CA GLU A 194 -13.43 10.77 12.72
C GLU A 194 -14.65 11.67 12.46
N ARG A 195 -14.60 12.95 12.88
CA ARG A 195 -15.69 13.90 12.65
C ARG A 195 -15.97 14.11 11.17
N ILE A 196 -14.92 14.21 10.35
CA ILE A 196 -15.05 14.37 8.90
C ILE A 196 -15.65 13.11 8.27
N ILE A 197 -15.12 11.93 8.59
CA ILE A 197 -15.63 10.65 8.05
C ILE A 197 -17.09 10.45 8.45
N ARG A 198 -17.44 10.74 9.70
CA ARG A 198 -18.82 10.69 10.19
C ARG A 198 -19.74 11.59 9.39
N GLY A 199 -19.33 12.85 9.12
CA GLY A 199 -20.11 13.79 8.31
C GLY A 199 -20.25 13.39 6.85
N VAL A 200 -19.34 12.54 6.32
CA VAL A 200 -19.46 11.97 4.96
C VAL A 200 -20.42 10.78 4.94
N LEU A 201 -20.38 9.93 5.97
CA LEU A 201 -21.10 8.66 5.98
C LEU A 201 -22.51 8.73 6.58
N GLU A 202 -22.75 9.63 7.55
CA GLU A 202 -24.04 9.72 8.24
C GLU A 202 -25.04 10.54 7.42
N THR A 203 -26.27 10.04 7.31
CA THR A 203 -27.41 10.83 6.84
C THR A 203 -27.70 11.99 7.79
N GLU A 204 -27.88 13.21 7.27
CA GLU A 204 -28.49 14.29 8.05
C GLU A 204 -29.85 13.80 8.55
N ARG A 205 -30.00 13.73 9.86
CA ARG A 205 -31.28 13.42 10.53
C ARG A 205 -32.15 14.66 10.57
#